data_2e1bbe8d53882b5a97eb82ad79b97838
#
_entry.id   2e1bbe8d53882b5a97eb82ad79b97838
#
_cell.length_a   1.000
_cell.length_b   1.000
_cell.length_c   1.000
_cell.angle_alpha   90.00
_cell.angle_beta   90.00
_cell.angle_gamma   90.00
#
_symmetry.space_group_name_H-M   'P 1'
#
loop_
_entity.id
_entity.type
_entity.pdbx_description
1 polymer ?
#
loop_
_entity_poly.entity_id
_entity_poly.type
_entity_poly.pdbx_seq_one_letter_code
_entity_poly.pdbx_strand_id
1 'polypeptide(L)'
;MSVGTSFAQNNGKKILLVVDDSKPIEVQKMPDDVDIKIDGKIDEAAWKELNIYDPYKVTNPDTLEETKYETKTRFFYTSEGLYLSMEMEQPRDTHVKRYLSRDDWQTKSDKVGLTIDTSGEGKYGYWFSLGLGD
;
A
#
# COMPACT_ATOMS: atom_id res chain seq x y z
N MET A 1 3.44 -16.15 10.95
CA MET A 1 2.21 -16.32 10.15
C MET A 1 2.27 -15.32 9.01
N SER A 2 2.23 -15.78 7.77
CA SER A 2 2.22 -14.90 6.61
C SER A 2 0.82 -14.33 6.47
N VAL A 3 0.67 -13.00 6.52
CA VAL A 3 -0.60 -12.34 6.22
C VAL A 3 -0.76 -12.41 4.69
N GLY A 4 -1.53 -13.38 4.23
CA GLY A 4 -1.88 -13.51 2.83
C GLY A 4 -2.99 -12.53 2.49
N THR A 5 -2.70 -11.57 1.63
CA THR A 5 -3.72 -10.69 1.05
C THR A 5 -4.48 -11.49 -0.01
N SER A 6 -5.70 -11.88 0.28
CA SER A 6 -6.57 -12.57 -0.68
C SER A 6 -7.51 -11.58 -1.34
N PHE A 7 -7.49 -11.52 -2.67
CA PHE A 7 -8.48 -10.79 -3.47
C PHE A 7 -9.62 -11.75 -3.83
N ALA A 8 -10.78 -11.57 -3.25
CA ALA A 8 -11.96 -12.32 -3.64
C ALA A 8 -12.64 -11.65 -4.85
N GLN A 9 -12.68 -12.32 -5.99
CA GLN A 9 -13.54 -11.93 -7.09
C GLN A 9 -15.00 -12.17 -6.71
N ASN A 10 -15.77 -11.10 -6.65
CA ASN A 10 -17.21 -11.19 -6.59
C ASN A 10 -17.79 -10.45 -7.79
N ASN A 11 -18.24 -11.20 -8.77
CA ASN A 11 -19.06 -10.78 -9.94
C ASN A 11 -18.88 -9.30 -10.39
N GLY A 12 -17.66 -8.94 -10.74
CA GLY A 12 -17.39 -7.85 -11.67
C GLY A 12 -17.42 -6.43 -11.12
N LYS A 13 -17.46 -6.18 -9.78
CA LYS A 13 -17.67 -4.79 -9.32
C LYS A 13 -16.98 -4.31 -8.06
N LYS A 14 -16.26 -5.15 -7.30
CA LYS A 14 -15.60 -4.67 -6.07
C LYS A 14 -14.21 -5.24 -5.91
N ILE A 15 -13.25 -4.38 -5.69
CA ILE A 15 -11.92 -4.76 -5.23
C ILE A 15 -11.96 -4.74 -3.71
N LEU A 16 -11.66 -5.87 -3.09
CA LEU A 16 -11.57 -6.01 -1.63
C LEU A 16 -10.12 -6.28 -1.25
N LEU A 17 -9.61 -5.51 -0.32
CA LEU A 17 -8.29 -5.68 0.25
C LEU A 17 -8.46 -6.25 1.66
N VAL A 18 -7.91 -7.43 1.90
CA VAL A 18 -7.94 -8.04 3.24
C VAL A 18 -6.62 -7.78 3.92
N VAL A 19 -6.65 -7.01 5.00
CA VAL A 19 -5.44 -6.61 5.74
C VAL A 19 -5.22 -7.51 6.96
N ASP A 20 -6.29 -8.03 7.51
CA ASP A 20 -6.29 -9.08 8.53
C ASP A 20 -7.62 -9.86 8.46
N ASP A 21 -7.81 -10.85 9.33
CA ASP A 21 -8.98 -11.75 9.35
C ASP A 21 -10.31 -11.06 9.68
N SER A 22 -10.32 -9.75 9.95
CA SER A 22 -11.50 -9.12 10.55
C SER A 22 -12.44 -8.46 9.57
N LYS A 23 -11.96 -7.68 8.59
CA LYS A 23 -12.83 -7.04 7.59
C LYS A 23 -12.09 -6.71 6.30
N PRO A 24 -12.64 -7.10 5.13
CA PRO A 24 -12.09 -6.65 3.86
C PRO A 24 -12.25 -5.12 3.71
N ILE A 25 -11.21 -4.47 3.20
CA ILE A 25 -11.25 -3.06 2.82
C ILE A 25 -11.93 -2.95 1.46
N GLU A 26 -12.97 -2.17 1.36
CA GLU A 26 -13.60 -1.84 0.08
C GLU A 26 -12.82 -0.73 -0.61
N VAL A 27 -12.19 -1.05 -1.74
CA VAL A 27 -11.47 -0.06 -2.55
C VAL A 27 -12.47 0.69 -3.42
N GLN A 28 -12.52 2.01 -3.30
CA GLN A 28 -13.45 2.86 -4.02
C GLN A 28 -13.10 2.92 -5.50
N LYS A 29 -14.13 2.85 -6.38
CA LYS A 29 -13.96 3.19 -7.79
C LYS A 29 -14.13 4.69 -7.99
N MET A 30 -13.13 5.31 -8.61
CA MET A 30 -13.19 6.71 -9.04
C MET A 30 -13.53 6.83 -10.53
N PRO A 31 -14.04 7.98 -11.00
CA PRO A 31 -14.20 8.26 -12.42
C PRO A 31 -12.89 8.10 -13.19
N ASP A 32 -12.96 7.68 -14.44
CA ASP A 32 -11.77 7.45 -15.27
C ASP A 32 -11.03 8.76 -15.65
N ASP A 33 -11.72 9.90 -15.55
CA ASP A 33 -11.19 11.25 -15.77
C ASP A 33 -10.72 11.94 -14.48
N VAL A 34 -10.53 11.19 -13.39
CA VAL A 34 -9.99 11.74 -12.14
C VAL A 34 -8.63 12.38 -12.38
N ASP A 35 -8.49 13.63 -11.92
CA ASP A 35 -7.24 14.38 -12.04
C ASP A 35 -6.24 13.92 -10.97
N ILE A 36 -5.30 13.07 -11.38
CA ILE A 36 -4.24 12.50 -10.54
C ILE A 36 -2.90 12.60 -11.25
N LYS A 37 -1.91 13.14 -10.57
CA LYS A 37 -0.54 13.20 -11.03
C LYS A 37 0.35 12.33 -10.16
N ILE A 38 1.08 11.42 -10.80
CA ILE A 38 2.01 10.54 -10.09
C ILE A 38 3.37 11.25 -9.96
N ASP A 39 3.49 12.14 -8.98
CA ASP A 39 4.71 12.94 -8.75
C ASP A 39 5.24 12.85 -7.31
N GLY A 40 4.67 11.93 -6.51
CA GLY A 40 5.06 11.73 -5.11
C GLY A 40 4.41 12.72 -4.14
N LYS A 41 3.47 13.54 -4.59
CA LYS A 41 2.65 14.39 -3.73
C LYS A 41 1.25 13.83 -3.61
N ILE A 42 0.57 14.16 -2.52
CA ILE A 42 -0.79 13.70 -2.22
C ILE A 42 -1.63 14.96 -1.97
N ASP A 43 -1.58 15.90 -2.93
CA ASP A 43 -2.23 17.20 -2.79
C ASP A 43 -3.51 17.32 -3.64
N GLU A 44 -3.79 16.37 -4.52
CA GLU A 44 -5.01 16.35 -5.31
C GLU A 44 -6.27 16.14 -4.45
N ALA A 45 -7.38 16.71 -4.90
CA ALA A 45 -8.65 16.63 -4.19
C ALA A 45 -9.14 15.20 -4.01
N ALA A 46 -8.89 14.33 -4.99
CA ALA A 46 -9.32 12.93 -4.98
C ALA A 46 -8.79 12.16 -3.75
N TRP A 47 -7.54 12.39 -3.34
CA TRP A 47 -6.98 11.74 -2.15
C TRP A 47 -7.67 12.13 -0.85
N LYS A 48 -8.20 13.37 -0.77
CA LYS A 48 -8.83 13.91 0.45
C LYS A 48 -10.20 13.31 0.73
N GLU A 49 -10.86 12.77 -0.29
CA GLU A 49 -12.18 12.17 -0.19
C GLU A 49 -12.13 10.67 0.18
N LEU A 50 -10.94 10.08 0.20
CA LEU A 50 -10.76 8.66 0.45
C LEU A 50 -10.56 8.35 1.94
N ASN A 51 -10.99 7.16 2.33
CA ASN A 51 -10.71 6.64 3.65
C ASN A 51 -9.21 6.43 3.85
N ILE A 52 -8.75 6.77 5.05
CA ILE A 52 -7.38 6.48 5.50
C ILE A 52 -7.38 5.13 6.18
N TYR A 53 -6.40 4.31 5.83
CA TYR A 53 -6.14 3.02 6.44
C TYR A 53 -4.79 3.06 7.14
N ASP A 54 -4.77 2.70 8.42
CA ASP A 54 -3.57 2.64 9.27
C ASP A 54 -3.58 1.37 10.13
N PRO A 55 -3.61 0.17 9.50
CA PRO A 55 -3.67 -1.10 10.24
C PRO A 55 -2.27 -1.64 10.57
N TYR A 56 -1.24 -0.82 10.51
CA TYR A 56 0.14 -1.27 10.55
C TYR A 56 0.58 -1.66 11.96
N LYS A 57 1.27 -2.79 12.05
CA LYS A 57 1.85 -3.32 13.26
C LYS A 57 3.31 -3.66 13.05
N VAL A 58 4.09 -3.65 14.13
CA VAL A 58 5.49 -4.08 14.09
C VAL A 58 5.55 -5.59 13.87
N THR A 59 6.17 -6.01 12.77
CA THR A 59 6.33 -7.42 12.40
C THR A 59 7.78 -7.90 12.47
N ASN A 60 8.73 -6.97 12.68
CA ASN A 60 10.14 -7.32 12.90
C ASN A 60 10.78 -6.37 13.92
N PRO A 61 11.01 -6.80 15.19
CA PRO A 61 10.61 -8.10 15.75
C PRO A 61 9.08 -8.28 15.73
N ASP A 62 8.62 -9.54 15.70
CA ASP A 62 7.18 -9.88 15.62
C ASP A 62 6.48 -9.63 16.97
N THR A 63 6.34 -8.36 17.33
CA THR A 63 5.67 -7.93 18.57
C THR A 63 4.21 -7.61 18.37
N LEU A 64 3.79 -7.29 17.13
CA LEU A 64 2.45 -6.82 16.77
C LEU A 64 2.01 -5.56 17.54
N GLU A 65 2.97 -4.83 18.08
CA GLU A 65 2.73 -3.53 18.71
C GLU A 65 2.37 -2.47 17.67
N GLU A 66 1.81 -1.36 18.14
CA GLU A 66 1.60 -0.18 17.31
C GLU A 66 2.93 0.33 16.74
N THR A 67 2.91 0.81 15.51
CA THR A 67 4.09 1.40 14.90
C THR A 67 4.46 2.72 15.60
N LYS A 68 5.75 3.00 15.71
CA LYS A 68 6.25 4.22 16.34
C LYS A 68 5.82 5.48 15.58
N TYR A 69 5.66 5.37 14.28
CA TYR A 69 5.31 6.47 13.39
C TYR A 69 4.06 6.11 12.62
N GLU A 70 3.20 7.10 12.43
CA GLU A 70 1.94 6.93 11.71
C GLU A 70 2.19 6.64 10.22
N THR A 71 1.41 5.72 9.67
CA THR A 71 1.41 5.41 8.23
C THR A 71 -0.01 5.47 7.71
N LYS A 72 -0.29 6.44 6.85
CA LYS A 72 -1.59 6.64 6.24
C LYS A 72 -1.60 6.10 4.81
N THR A 73 -2.46 5.15 4.54
CA THR A 73 -2.62 4.57 3.22
C THR A 73 -4.00 4.87 2.65
N ARG A 74 -4.06 5.22 1.38
CA ARG A 74 -5.31 5.42 0.65
C ARG A 74 -5.28 4.64 -0.65
N PHE A 75 -6.43 4.16 -1.07
CA PHE A 75 -6.59 3.36 -2.29
C PHE A 75 -7.80 3.81 -3.07
N PHE A 76 -7.69 3.82 -4.37
CA PHE A 76 -8.80 3.84 -5.30
C PHE A 76 -8.43 3.12 -6.59
N TYR A 77 -9.40 2.85 -7.43
CA TYR A 77 -9.15 2.31 -8.77
C TYR A 77 -10.01 3.00 -9.82
N THR A 78 -9.51 2.97 -11.06
CA THR A 78 -10.23 3.37 -12.27
C THR A 78 -10.25 2.20 -13.25
N SER A 79 -10.74 2.40 -14.48
CA SER A 79 -10.57 1.39 -15.53
C SER A 79 -9.11 1.20 -15.96
N GLU A 80 -8.23 2.16 -15.68
CA GLU A 80 -6.81 2.11 -16.05
C GLU A 80 -5.95 1.36 -15.04
N GLY A 81 -6.33 1.37 -13.75
CA GLY A 81 -5.53 0.71 -12.74
C GLY A 81 -5.88 0.99 -11.29
N LEU A 82 -5.05 0.46 -10.41
CA LEU A 82 -5.10 0.68 -8.96
C LEU A 82 -4.12 1.79 -8.58
N TYR A 83 -4.60 2.75 -7.83
CA TYR A 83 -3.83 3.87 -7.30
C TYR A 83 -3.67 3.71 -5.80
N LEU A 84 -2.45 3.90 -5.33
CA LEU A 84 -2.06 3.78 -3.93
C LEU A 84 -1.26 5.00 -3.51
N SER A 85 -1.62 5.59 -2.38
CA SER A 85 -0.79 6.56 -1.70
C SER A 85 -0.39 6.07 -0.31
N MET A 86 0.84 6.35 0.10
CA MET A 86 1.32 6.08 1.45
C MET A 86 2.07 7.30 1.99
N GLU A 87 1.58 7.84 3.11
CA GLU A 87 2.25 8.87 3.89
C GLU A 87 2.81 8.22 5.15
N MET A 88 4.12 8.30 5.33
CA MET A 88 4.81 7.73 6.50
C MET A 88 5.47 8.87 7.27
N GLU A 89 4.92 9.20 8.43
CA GLU A 89 5.44 10.27 9.27
C GLU A 89 6.66 9.75 10.03
N GLN A 90 7.82 10.31 9.72
CA GLN A 90 9.09 9.93 10.35
C GLN A 90 10.01 11.16 10.44
N PRO A 91 10.69 11.38 11.59
CA PRO A 91 11.66 12.46 11.70
C PRO A 91 12.78 12.33 10.66
N ARG A 92 13.16 13.45 10.04
CA ARG A 92 14.12 13.45 8.93
C ARG A 92 15.51 12.92 9.31
N ASP A 93 15.92 13.08 10.55
CA ASP A 93 17.18 12.59 11.08
C ASP A 93 17.23 11.07 11.27
N THR A 94 16.07 10.41 11.20
CA THR A 94 15.94 8.95 11.26
C THR A 94 15.82 8.30 9.88
N HIS A 95 15.73 9.09 8.80
CA HIS A 95 15.58 8.57 7.44
C HIS A 95 16.81 7.78 6.99
N VAL A 96 16.58 6.57 6.49
CA VAL A 96 17.59 5.76 5.84
C VAL A 96 17.34 5.76 4.33
N LYS A 97 17.94 6.71 3.66
CA LYS A 97 17.79 6.93 2.22
C LYS A 97 18.87 6.19 1.44
N ARG A 98 18.47 5.24 0.58
CA ARG A 98 19.34 4.53 -0.32
C ARG A 98 18.61 4.22 -1.62
N TYR A 99 19.30 4.35 -2.74
CA TYR A 99 18.77 3.89 -4.03
C TYR A 99 18.71 2.37 -4.04
N LEU A 100 17.59 1.82 -4.49
CA LEU A 100 17.40 0.39 -4.67
C LEU A 100 17.85 0.00 -6.08
N SER A 101 18.56 -1.11 -6.20
CA SER A 101 18.75 -1.76 -7.49
C SER A 101 17.54 -2.62 -7.81
N ARG A 102 17.33 -2.91 -9.08
CA ARG A 102 16.31 -3.88 -9.49
C ARG A 102 16.51 -5.20 -8.71
N ASP A 103 15.42 -5.72 -8.17
CA ASP A 103 15.40 -6.96 -7.38
C ASP A 103 16.24 -6.92 -6.08
N ASP A 104 16.63 -5.72 -5.61
CA ASP A 104 17.37 -5.54 -4.37
C ASP A 104 16.43 -5.45 -3.17
N TRP A 105 16.22 -6.57 -2.50
CA TRP A 105 15.45 -6.63 -1.26
C TRP A 105 16.33 -6.54 0.01
N GLN A 106 17.64 -6.67 -0.12
CA GLN A 106 18.57 -6.73 1.01
C GLN A 106 19.06 -5.36 1.47
N THR A 107 19.07 -4.37 0.59
CA THR A 107 19.50 -3.02 0.94
C THR A 107 18.64 -2.44 2.05
N LYS A 108 19.30 -2.06 3.15
CA LYS A 108 18.66 -1.38 4.28
C LYS A 108 18.36 0.07 3.87
N SER A 109 17.11 0.32 3.60
CA SER A 109 16.56 1.65 3.28
C SER A 109 15.14 1.72 3.81
N ASP A 110 14.68 2.92 4.09
CA ASP A 110 13.25 3.13 4.29
C ASP A 110 12.56 2.88 2.96
N LYS A 111 11.58 2.02 2.97
CA LYS A 111 10.88 1.58 1.77
C LYS A 111 9.44 1.19 2.09
N VAL A 112 8.61 1.32 1.10
CA VAL A 112 7.25 0.80 1.10
C VAL A 112 7.18 -0.40 0.17
N GLY A 113 6.37 -1.39 0.55
CA GLY A 113 6.12 -2.56 -0.27
C GLY A 113 4.62 -2.84 -0.40
N LEU A 114 4.23 -3.31 -1.57
CA LEU A 114 2.87 -3.77 -1.86
C LEU A 114 2.95 -5.12 -2.54
N THR A 115 2.19 -6.09 -2.04
CA THR A 115 2.02 -7.38 -2.71
C THR A 115 0.60 -7.48 -3.23
N ILE A 116 0.44 -7.81 -4.51
CA ILE A 116 -0.85 -7.98 -5.16
C ILE A 116 -0.96 -9.39 -5.71
N ASP A 117 -1.95 -10.15 -5.24
CA ASP A 117 -2.38 -11.38 -5.89
C ASP A 117 -3.55 -11.07 -6.83
N THR A 118 -3.27 -11.06 -8.12
CA THR A 118 -4.28 -10.77 -9.15
C THR A 118 -5.22 -11.94 -9.43
N SER A 119 -4.86 -13.14 -9.00
CA SER A 119 -5.68 -14.34 -9.18
C SER A 119 -6.72 -14.53 -8.09
N GLY A 120 -6.47 -13.99 -6.89
CA GLY A 120 -7.28 -14.22 -5.70
C GLY A 120 -7.19 -15.64 -5.13
N GLU A 121 -6.26 -16.47 -5.62
CA GLU A 121 -6.10 -17.86 -5.19
C GLU A 121 -5.07 -18.04 -4.07
N GLY A 122 -4.31 -16.97 -3.72
CA GLY A 122 -3.28 -17.00 -2.69
C GLY A 122 -2.01 -17.77 -3.07
N LYS A 123 -1.83 -18.08 -4.37
CA LYS A 123 -0.71 -18.91 -4.84
C LYS A 123 0.47 -18.10 -5.35
N TYR A 124 0.19 -16.97 -5.99
CA TYR A 124 1.18 -16.09 -6.62
C TYR A 124 0.83 -14.64 -6.36
N GLY A 125 1.83 -13.81 -6.19
CA GLY A 125 1.64 -12.37 -6.03
C GLY A 125 2.77 -11.59 -6.70
N TYR A 126 2.44 -10.39 -7.16
CA TYR A 126 3.42 -9.41 -7.62
C TYR A 126 3.81 -8.54 -6.43
N TRP A 127 5.11 -8.43 -6.18
CA TRP A 127 5.64 -7.57 -5.15
C TRP A 127 6.28 -6.33 -5.78
N PHE A 128 5.85 -5.17 -5.30
CA PHE A 128 6.38 -3.87 -5.68
C PHE A 128 7.05 -3.25 -4.45
N SER A 129 8.20 -2.63 -4.64
CA SER A 129 8.90 -1.91 -3.58
C SER A 129 9.46 -0.61 -4.11
N LEU A 130 9.26 0.46 -3.35
CA LEU A 130 9.82 1.78 -3.60
C LEU A 130 10.66 2.20 -2.39
N GLY A 131 11.88 2.63 -2.63
CA GLY A 131 12.77 3.13 -1.60
C GLY A 131 12.70 4.65 -1.46
N LEU A 132 13.02 5.17 -0.29
CA LEU A 132 13.08 6.62 -0.05
C LEU A 132 14.12 7.32 -0.95
N GLY A 133 14.99 6.58 -1.60
CA GLY A 133 16.04 7.07 -2.50
C GLY A 133 15.68 7.10 -3.97
N ASP A 134 14.61 6.43 -4.35
CA ASP A 134 14.20 6.21 -5.75
C ASP A 134 13.50 7.40 -6.35
#